data_013b39c0a7319205bf6051be7c4db95a
#
_entry.id   013b39c0a7319205bf6051be7c4db95a
#
_cell.length_a   1.000
_cell.length_b   1.000
_cell.length_c   1.000
_cell.angle_alpha   90.00
_cell.angle_beta   90.00
_cell.angle_gamma   90.00
#
_symmetry.space_group_name_H-M   'P 1'
#
loop_
_entity.id
_entity.type
_entity.pdbx_description
1 polymer ?
#
loop_
_entity_poly.entity_id
_entity_poly.type
_entity_poly.pdbx_seq_one_letter_code
_entity_poly.pdbx_strand_id
1 'polypeptide(L)'
;VIIKGSSLEPFFALKYVFTYAFNTTSLKHHLATLLIRLYFKNDKDAKFVIHQQIATELAVQTWQVDAAIKLLDEGSTVPFIARYRKEVTGVLDDTQLRTLEERLGYLRELNARRQSILESIEKQDKLTPKLTSLINAADSKTRLEDLYLPYKIKRRTKAQIAIEAGLQPLADALLKDPALNPEQAAQHYINEELLINNVKDALDGAKQILMERFSIAADLLADLRILGWQNAKWQTQVVDGKQQQGVKFQDYFDFQEALKTIPSHRALAILRGRNEGFLQDTILWSANEHLPFESKVANYWNIKDQGRAADKWLNEVVRWTWRVKLSSQLETALINRVREASEHSAIDVFANNLKDLLLAAPAGDKVTLGLDPGLRTGVKAVVVDSTGKLLSTQTIFPHVPHNKWQAAIEFLAHWCKTYSIQLVAIGNGTGSRETDKLVKEVQARLGVDAPQRIIVSEAGASVYSASALAAAEFPELDVSYRGAVSIARRLQDPLAELVKIDPKAIGVGQYQHDVSQVQLIKKLDNVVEDCVNNVGVDLNTASAPLLLRVAGLNKTMADNIVVYRDLNGAFNNRKQLLKVARLGDKAFEQSAGFLRIRGGDNPLDSTCVHPEAYALVGKLAQQL
;
A
#
# COMPACT_ATOMS: atom_id res chain seq x y z
N VAL A 1 -4.66 16.49 -52.97
CA VAL A 1 -3.33 15.89 -53.09
C VAL A 1 -3.15 14.97 -51.91
N ILE A 2 -3.14 13.68 -52.16
CA ILE A 2 -2.93 12.61 -51.19
C ILE A 2 -1.43 12.47 -51.01
N ILE A 3 -0.92 12.71 -49.80
CA ILE A 3 0.45 12.33 -49.44
C ILE A 3 0.35 11.18 -48.43
N LYS A 4 0.77 10.01 -48.88
CA LYS A 4 1.04 8.84 -48.03
C LYS A 4 2.43 8.96 -47.41
N GLY A 5 2.53 8.70 -46.08
CA GLY A 5 3.75 8.17 -45.43
C GLY A 5 4.49 9.16 -44.57
N SER A 6 4.34 8.99 -43.29
CA SER A 6 5.29 9.04 -42.16
C SER A 6 4.66 9.67 -40.92
N SER A 7 4.91 9.06 -39.78
CA SER A 7 4.21 9.22 -38.48
C SER A 7 4.63 10.43 -37.64
N LEU A 8 5.02 11.55 -38.22
CA LEU A 8 5.55 12.72 -37.51
C LEU A 8 4.91 14.08 -37.85
N GLU A 9 3.78 14.13 -38.57
CA GLU A 9 3.24 15.40 -39.10
C GLU A 9 1.83 15.89 -38.70
N PRO A 10 1.22 15.52 -37.56
CA PRO A 10 0.01 16.27 -37.15
C PRO A 10 0.33 17.64 -36.57
N PHE A 11 1.52 17.84 -35.97
CA PHE A 11 1.88 19.09 -35.31
C PHE A 11 2.21 20.25 -36.27
N PHE A 12 2.80 19.94 -37.43
CA PHE A 12 3.12 20.95 -38.45
C PHE A 12 1.90 21.38 -39.25
N ALA A 13 0.99 20.49 -39.55
CA ALA A 13 -0.26 20.81 -40.24
C ALA A 13 -1.19 21.71 -39.40
N LEU A 14 -1.26 21.51 -38.09
CA LEU A 14 -2.01 22.37 -37.17
C LEU A 14 -1.42 23.77 -37.08
N LYS A 15 -0.09 23.94 -37.08
CA LYS A 15 0.57 25.25 -37.05
C LYS A 15 0.28 26.09 -38.30
N TYR A 16 0.16 25.43 -39.46
CA TYR A 16 -0.14 26.10 -40.74
C TYR A 16 -1.61 26.55 -40.85
N VAL A 17 -2.56 25.71 -40.40
CA VAL A 17 -3.99 26.06 -40.40
C VAL A 17 -4.30 27.18 -39.41
N PHE A 18 -3.61 27.27 -38.27
CA PHE A 18 -3.79 28.34 -37.28
C PHE A 18 -3.26 29.69 -37.74
N THR A 19 -2.26 29.70 -38.61
CA THR A 19 -1.62 30.98 -39.02
C THR A 19 -2.35 31.65 -40.17
N TYR A 20 -3.11 30.95 -40.99
CA TYR A 20 -3.63 31.50 -42.27
C TYR A 20 -5.15 31.51 -42.47
N ALA A 21 -5.96 30.93 -41.59
CA ALA A 21 -7.35 30.67 -41.95
C ALA A 21 -8.43 31.57 -41.31
N PHE A 22 -8.18 32.31 -40.22
CA PHE A 22 -9.28 33.06 -39.55
C PHE A 22 -8.89 34.37 -38.88
N ASN A 23 -9.67 35.40 -39.21
CA ASN A 23 -9.45 36.80 -38.76
C ASN A 23 -10.35 37.26 -37.59
N THR A 24 -11.08 36.40 -36.89
CA THR A 24 -11.93 36.78 -35.75
C THR A 24 -11.59 35.98 -34.48
N THR A 25 -11.40 36.69 -33.38
CA THR A 25 -10.93 36.18 -32.08
C THR A 25 -11.91 35.17 -31.42
N SER A 26 -13.22 35.33 -31.64
CA SER A 26 -14.27 34.47 -31.04
C SER A 26 -14.33 33.06 -31.67
N LEU A 27 -14.16 32.97 -33.00
CA LEU A 27 -14.19 31.68 -33.71
C LEU A 27 -12.93 30.84 -33.42
N LYS A 28 -11.78 31.49 -33.23
CA LYS A 28 -10.53 30.81 -32.83
C LYS A 28 -10.64 30.13 -31.48
N HIS A 29 -11.31 30.77 -30.52
CA HIS A 29 -11.52 30.16 -29.20
C HIS A 29 -12.47 28.95 -29.26
N HIS A 30 -13.58 29.06 -30.01
CA HIS A 30 -14.53 27.92 -30.14
C HIS A 30 -13.93 26.74 -30.92
N LEU A 31 -13.20 26.99 -32.00
CA LEU A 31 -12.53 25.93 -32.79
C LEU A 31 -11.37 25.31 -32.03
N ALA A 32 -10.58 26.09 -31.28
CA ALA A 32 -9.53 25.56 -30.43
C ALA A 32 -10.12 24.67 -29.31
N THR A 33 -11.22 25.11 -28.69
CA THR A 33 -11.94 24.31 -27.68
C THR A 33 -12.56 23.04 -28.27
N LEU A 34 -13.09 23.12 -29.51
CA LEU A 34 -13.66 21.96 -30.21
C LEU A 34 -12.59 20.95 -30.66
N LEU A 35 -11.45 21.44 -31.15
CA LEU A 35 -10.30 20.60 -31.53
C LEU A 35 -9.64 19.97 -30.32
N ILE A 36 -9.53 20.69 -29.19
CA ILE A 36 -9.07 20.15 -27.91
C ILE A 36 -10.07 19.08 -27.40
N ARG A 37 -11.38 19.31 -27.50
CA ARG A 37 -12.41 18.32 -27.19
C ARG A 37 -12.34 17.08 -28.11
N LEU A 38 -12.04 17.25 -29.39
CA LEU A 38 -11.89 16.15 -30.35
C LEU A 38 -10.59 15.36 -30.11
N TYR A 39 -9.49 16.05 -29.77
CA TYR A 39 -8.19 15.41 -29.53
C TYR A 39 -8.13 14.62 -28.22
N PHE A 40 -8.80 15.09 -27.15
CA PHE A 40 -8.83 14.43 -25.84
C PHE A 40 -10.12 13.63 -25.55
N LYS A 41 -11.04 13.54 -26.52
CA LYS A 41 -12.25 12.72 -26.40
C LYS A 41 -11.99 11.22 -26.67
N ASN A 42 -10.79 10.87 -27.08
CA ASN A 42 -10.42 9.48 -27.33
C ASN A 42 -9.83 8.84 -26.06
N ASP A 43 -10.66 8.04 -25.40
CA ASP A 43 -10.30 7.11 -24.33
C ASP A 43 -9.09 6.20 -24.72
N LYS A 44 -8.84 6.05 -26.04
CA LYS A 44 -7.70 5.31 -26.60
C LYS A 44 -6.36 6.02 -26.39
N ASP A 45 -6.29 7.34 -26.51
CA ASP A 45 -5.03 8.09 -26.38
C ASP A 45 -4.59 8.16 -24.90
N ALA A 46 -5.54 8.32 -23.98
CA ALA A 46 -5.26 8.28 -22.54
C ALA A 46 -4.77 6.89 -22.09
N LYS A 47 -5.35 5.82 -22.62
CA LYS A 47 -4.91 4.43 -22.38
C LYS A 47 -3.49 4.21 -22.92
N PHE A 48 -3.20 4.65 -24.12
CA PHE A 48 -1.88 4.51 -24.74
C PHE A 48 -0.77 5.19 -23.90
N VAL A 49 -1.03 6.39 -23.39
CA VAL A 49 -0.07 7.12 -22.51
C VAL A 49 0.20 6.36 -21.22
N ILE A 50 -0.84 5.80 -20.57
CA ILE A 50 -0.70 4.99 -19.35
C ILE A 50 0.15 3.73 -19.65
N HIS A 51 -0.13 3.01 -20.73
CA HIS A 51 0.58 1.78 -21.09
C HIS A 51 2.06 2.06 -21.41
N GLN A 52 2.35 3.13 -22.14
CA GLN A 52 3.72 3.55 -22.43
C GLN A 52 4.50 3.97 -21.18
N GLN A 53 3.84 4.66 -20.25
CA GLN A 53 4.45 5.05 -18.98
C GLN A 53 4.82 3.81 -18.16
N ILE A 54 3.90 2.85 -17.99
CA ILE A 54 4.16 1.60 -17.28
C ILE A 54 5.29 0.82 -17.95
N ALA A 55 5.29 0.74 -19.28
CA ALA A 55 6.35 0.06 -20.04
C ALA A 55 7.74 0.67 -19.77
N THR A 56 7.81 2.00 -19.70
CA THR A 56 9.05 2.72 -19.38
C THR A 56 9.48 2.46 -17.93
N GLU A 57 8.57 2.51 -16.96
CA GLU A 57 8.85 2.26 -15.54
C GLU A 57 9.33 0.82 -15.28
N LEU A 58 8.78 -0.16 -16.00
CA LEU A 58 9.15 -1.57 -15.89
C LEU A 58 10.34 -1.99 -16.79
N ALA A 59 10.82 -1.09 -17.64
CA ALA A 59 11.84 -1.36 -18.67
C ALA A 59 11.46 -2.51 -19.62
N VAL A 60 10.18 -2.55 -20.05
CA VAL A 60 9.62 -3.55 -20.97
C VAL A 60 9.01 -2.90 -22.21
N GLN A 61 8.59 -3.71 -23.19
CA GLN A 61 7.94 -3.20 -24.38
C GLN A 61 6.46 -2.87 -24.13
N THR A 62 5.92 -1.85 -24.80
CA THR A 62 4.52 -1.42 -24.62
C THR A 62 3.52 -2.54 -24.95
N TRP A 63 3.80 -3.36 -25.96
CA TRP A 63 2.92 -4.48 -26.33
C TRP A 63 2.80 -5.54 -25.21
N GLN A 64 3.84 -5.74 -24.39
CA GLN A 64 3.80 -6.64 -23.24
C GLN A 64 2.84 -6.11 -22.17
N VAL A 65 2.90 -4.80 -21.92
CA VAL A 65 1.98 -4.11 -20.99
C VAL A 65 0.55 -4.18 -21.54
N ASP A 66 0.33 -3.92 -22.83
CA ASP A 66 -0.99 -4.00 -23.47
C ASP A 66 -1.61 -5.38 -23.30
N ALA A 67 -0.82 -6.43 -23.57
CA ALA A 67 -1.26 -7.81 -23.44
C ALA A 67 -1.61 -8.17 -21.98
N ALA A 68 -0.77 -7.76 -21.02
CA ALA A 68 -1.01 -8.00 -19.59
C ALA A 68 -2.26 -7.26 -19.09
N ILE A 69 -2.43 -5.98 -19.45
CA ILE A 69 -3.61 -5.18 -19.08
C ILE A 69 -4.88 -5.80 -19.65
N LYS A 70 -4.85 -6.27 -20.89
CA LYS A 70 -6.00 -6.94 -21.51
C LYS A 70 -6.42 -8.18 -20.71
N LEU A 71 -5.47 -9.02 -20.32
CA LEU A 71 -5.74 -10.21 -19.52
C LEU A 71 -6.29 -9.86 -18.12
N LEU A 72 -5.73 -8.84 -17.47
CA LEU A 72 -6.23 -8.35 -16.18
C LEU A 72 -7.64 -7.78 -16.29
N ASP A 73 -7.94 -6.99 -17.31
CA ASP A 73 -9.27 -6.41 -17.56
C ASP A 73 -10.31 -7.49 -17.93
N GLU A 74 -9.88 -8.59 -18.53
CA GLU A 74 -10.69 -9.79 -18.75
C GLU A 74 -10.89 -10.60 -17.45
N GLY A 75 -10.26 -10.20 -16.33
CA GLY A 75 -10.38 -10.81 -15.00
C GLY A 75 -9.47 -12.01 -14.79
N SER A 76 -8.36 -12.11 -15.53
CA SER A 76 -7.29 -13.07 -15.23
C SER A 76 -6.49 -12.60 -14.02
N THR A 77 -6.09 -13.53 -13.15
CA THR A 77 -5.29 -13.24 -11.96
C THR A 77 -3.80 -13.17 -12.31
N VAL A 78 -3.01 -12.42 -11.51
CA VAL A 78 -1.57 -12.30 -11.72
C VAL A 78 -0.86 -13.66 -11.70
N PRO A 79 -1.11 -14.59 -10.75
CA PRO A 79 -0.47 -15.91 -10.79
C PRO A 79 -0.78 -16.71 -12.05
N PHE A 80 -2.01 -16.63 -12.56
CA PHE A 80 -2.39 -17.30 -13.81
C PHE A 80 -1.65 -16.71 -15.01
N ILE A 81 -1.60 -15.40 -15.14
CA ILE A 81 -0.87 -14.72 -16.22
C ILE A 81 0.61 -15.07 -16.17
N ALA A 82 1.23 -14.95 -15.00
CA ALA A 82 2.65 -15.19 -14.78
C ALA A 82 3.08 -16.63 -15.14
N ARG A 83 2.19 -17.60 -14.96
CA ARG A 83 2.54 -19.01 -15.18
C ARG A 83 2.06 -19.56 -16.51
N TYR A 84 0.84 -19.21 -16.93
CA TYR A 84 0.14 -19.87 -18.05
C TYR A 84 -0.13 -18.96 -19.26
N ARG A 85 0.31 -17.69 -19.23
CA ARG A 85 0.18 -16.75 -20.36
C ARG A 85 1.49 -16.00 -20.64
N LYS A 86 2.62 -16.65 -20.36
CA LYS A 86 3.97 -16.10 -20.58
C LYS A 86 4.22 -15.73 -22.03
N GLU A 87 3.79 -16.58 -22.96
CA GLU A 87 3.93 -16.35 -24.40
C GLU A 87 3.13 -15.13 -24.86
N VAL A 88 1.98 -14.85 -24.25
CA VAL A 88 1.13 -13.70 -24.57
C VAL A 88 1.74 -12.40 -24.06
N THR A 89 2.35 -12.43 -22.86
CA THR A 89 2.91 -11.25 -22.18
C THR A 89 4.41 -11.03 -22.45
N GLY A 90 5.03 -11.87 -23.31
CA GLY A 90 6.47 -11.78 -23.55
C GLY A 90 7.31 -12.03 -22.31
N VAL A 91 6.90 -13.03 -21.51
CA VAL A 91 7.63 -13.54 -20.33
C VAL A 91 7.70 -12.55 -19.15
N LEU A 92 6.68 -11.71 -18.98
CA LEU A 92 6.59 -10.91 -17.73
C LEU A 92 6.48 -11.85 -16.52
N ASP A 93 7.28 -11.59 -15.51
CA ASP A 93 7.26 -12.36 -14.26
C ASP A 93 6.17 -11.85 -13.29
N ASP A 94 5.98 -12.56 -12.18
CA ASP A 94 4.99 -12.24 -11.14
C ASP A 94 5.26 -10.88 -10.49
N THR A 95 6.51 -10.52 -10.24
CA THR A 95 6.89 -9.23 -9.66
C THR A 95 6.57 -8.08 -10.60
N GLN A 96 6.91 -8.23 -11.90
CA GLN A 96 6.59 -7.24 -12.93
C GLN A 96 5.08 -7.08 -13.08
N LEU A 97 4.33 -8.17 -13.09
CA LEU A 97 2.86 -8.15 -13.21
C LEU A 97 2.18 -7.52 -11.99
N ARG A 98 2.66 -7.80 -10.76
CA ARG A 98 2.15 -7.14 -9.55
C ARG A 98 2.44 -5.63 -9.57
N THR A 99 3.65 -5.23 -9.98
CA THR A 99 3.99 -3.82 -10.13
C THR A 99 3.13 -3.15 -11.20
N LEU A 100 2.90 -3.84 -12.35
CA LEU A 100 2.01 -3.36 -13.40
C LEU A 100 0.57 -3.15 -12.88
N GLU A 101 0.01 -4.13 -12.17
CA GLU A 101 -1.34 -4.05 -11.59
C GLU A 101 -1.48 -2.86 -10.63
N GLU A 102 -0.50 -2.65 -9.77
CA GLU A 102 -0.47 -1.53 -8.82
C GLU A 102 -0.38 -0.19 -9.55
N ARG A 103 0.57 -0.07 -10.51
CA ARG A 103 0.77 1.17 -11.28
C ARG A 103 -0.42 1.49 -12.17
N LEU A 104 -1.03 0.48 -12.77
CA LEU A 104 -2.25 0.64 -13.57
C LEU A 104 -3.40 1.22 -12.73
N GLY A 105 -3.61 0.69 -11.52
CA GLY A 105 -4.59 1.22 -10.58
C GLY A 105 -4.33 2.69 -10.27
N TYR A 106 -3.11 3.03 -9.86
CA TYR A 106 -2.71 4.41 -9.56
C TYR A 106 -2.89 5.37 -10.74
N LEU A 107 -2.44 4.99 -11.94
CA LEU A 107 -2.53 5.85 -13.12
C LEU A 107 -3.96 6.02 -13.63
N ARG A 108 -4.81 5.00 -13.48
CA ARG A 108 -6.25 5.12 -13.75
C ARG A 108 -6.93 6.10 -12.80
N GLU A 109 -6.62 6.03 -11.50
CA GLU A 109 -7.12 6.99 -10.50
C GLU A 109 -6.61 8.41 -10.77
N LEU A 110 -5.32 8.58 -11.08
CA LEU A 110 -4.73 9.86 -11.43
C LEU A 110 -5.43 10.47 -12.66
N ASN A 111 -5.70 9.65 -13.68
CA ASN A 111 -6.40 10.11 -14.88
C ASN A 111 -7.86 10.48 -14.60
N ALA A 112 -8.58 9.69 -13.82
CA ALA A 112 -9.94 10.01 -13.40
C ALA A 112 -9.98 11.34 -12.60
N ARG A 113 -9.00 11.55 -11.71
CA ARG A 113 -8.87 12.81 -10.96
C ARG A 113 -8.55 13.99 -11.89
N ARG A 114 -7.69 13.79 -12.89
CA ARG A 114 -7.36 14.80 -13.92
C ARG A 114 -8.61 15.26 -14.66
N GLN A 115 -9.44 14.34 -15.11
CA GLN A 115 -10.69 14.67 -15.79
C GLN A 115 -11.65 15.45 -14.88
N SER A 116 -11.84 15.01 -13.65
CA SER A 116 -12.67 15.72 -12.66
C SER A 116 -12.19 17.16 -12.41
N ILE A 117 -10.88 17.40 -12.38
CA ILE A 117 -10.29 18.74 -12.21
C ILE A 117 -10.54 19.58 -13.45
N LEU A 118 -10.30 19.06 -14.66
CA LEU A 118 -10.56 19.79 -15.91
C LEU A 118 -12.03 20.23 -16.01
N GLU A 119 -12.97 19.32 -15.73
CA GLU A 119 -14.40 19.63 -15.69
C GLU A 119 -14.76 20.69 -14.63
N SER A 120 -14.14 20.62 -13.46
CA SER A 120 -14.38 21.59 -12.38
C SER A 120 -13.90 23.00 -12.73
N ILE A 121 -12.76 23.12 -13.45
CA ILE A 121 -12.22 24.40 -13.89
C ILE A 121 -13.01 24.95 -15.10
N GLU A 122 -13.44 24.05 -16.01
CA GLU A 122 -14.26 24.42 -17.16
C GLU A 122 -15.61 25.01 -16.73
N LYS A 123 -16.26 24.43 -15.72
CA LYS A 123 -17.51 24.96 -15.11
C LYS A 123 -17.36 26.34 -14.49
N GLN A 124 -16.12 26.78 -14.23
CA GLN A 124 -15.81 28.12 -13.73
C GLN A 124 -15.40 29.12 -14.84
N ASP A 125 -15.45 28.69 -16.12
CA ASP A 125 -14.98 29.47 -17.29
C ASP A 125 -13.52 29.93 -17.17
N LYS A 126 -12.67 29.16 -16.44
CA LYS A 126 -11.26 29.52 -16.19
C LYS A 126 -10.27 28.57 -16.88
N LEU A 127 -10.75 27.63 -17.67
CA LEU A 127 -9.89 26.65 -18.35
C LEU A 127 -9.22 27.29 -19.56
N THR A 128 -7.89 27.40 -19.54
CA THR A 128 -7.08 27.91 -20.66
C THR A 128 -6.30 26.77 -21.33
N PRO A 129 -5.92 26.91 -22.64
CA PRO A 129 -5.11 25.90 -23.32
C PRO A 129 -3.78 25.59 -22.61
N LYS A 130 -3.12 26.62 -22.06
CA LYS A 130 -1.89 26.45 -21.28
C LYS A 130 -2.12 25.64 -20.01
N LEU A 131 -3.19 25.92 -19.27
CA LEU A 131 -3.53 25.19 -18.04
C LEU A 131 -3.90 23.74 -18.35
N THR A 132 -4.67 23.50 -19.40
CA THR A 132 -5.01 22.15 -19.88
C THR A 132 -3.75 21.33 -20.19
N SER A 133 -2.77 21.95 -20.88
CA SER A 133 -1.50 21.30 -21.18
C SER A 133 -0.72 20.94 -19.90
N LEU A 134 -0.64 21.87 -18.93
CA LEU A 134 0.02 21.63 -17.64
C LEU A 134 -0.66 20.52 -16.82
N ILE A 135 -1.99 20.52 -16.77
CA ILE A 135 -2.78 19.50 -16.05
C ILE A 135 -2.58 18.14 -16.72
N ASN A 136 -2.57 18.06 -18.06
CA ASN A 136 -2.36 16.81 -18.79
C ASN A 136 -0.92 16.30 -18.64
N ALA A 137 0.06 17.17 -18.50
CA ALA A 137 1.47 16.83 -18.28
C ALA A 137 1.79 16.47 -16.81
N ALA A 138 0.86 16.65 -15.87
CA ALA A 138 1.09 16.32 -14.47
C ALA A 138 1.27 14.80 -14.27
N ASP A 139 2.42 14.41 -13.75
CA ASP A 139 2.87 13.02 -13.54
C ASP A 139 2.49 12.44 -12.17
N SER A 140 2.04 13.30 -11.26
CA SER A 140 1.73 12.94 -9.90
C SER A 140 0.47 13.64 -9.37
N LYS A 141 -0.19 13.00 -8.41
CA LYS A 141 -1.37 13.55 -7.73
C LYS A 141 -1.04 14.89 -7.05
N THR A 142 0.14 15.00 -6.46
CA THR A 142 0.60 16.25 -5.83
C THR A 142 0.70 17.40 -6.83
N ARG A 143 1.34 17.18 -7.99
CA ARG A 143 1.44 18.20 -9.05
C ARG A 143 0.06 18.59 -9.58
N LEU A 144 -0.81 17.62 -9.75
CA LEU A 144 -2.18 17.83 -10.22
C LEU A 144 -3.01 18.67 -9.24
N GLU A 145 -2.92 18.39 -7.95
CA GLU A 145 -3.62 19.16 -6.90
C GLU A 145 -3.04 20.59 -6.75
N ASP A 146 -1.72 20.78 -6.93
CA ASP A 146 -1.11 22.11 -6.93
C ASP A 146 -1.64 22.98 -8.07
N LEU A 147 -1.77 22.42 -9.28
CA LEU A 147 -2.33 23.15 -10.43
C LEU A 147 -3.82 23.46 -10.23
N TYR A 148 -4.54 22.62 -9.51
CA TYR A 148 -5.95 22.83 -9.17
C TYR A 148 -6.17 23.81 -8.01
N LEU A 149 -5.17 24.00 -7.13
CA LEU A 149 -5.31 24.77 -5.90
C LEU A 149 -5.89 26.19 -6.08
N PRO A 150 -5.54 26.98 -7.14
CA PRO A 150 -6.14 28.29 -7.41
C PRO A 150 -7.63 28.26 -7.77
N TYR A 151 -8.13 27.12 -8.24
CA TYR A 151 -9.50 26.93 -8.75
C TYR A 151 -10.39 26.16 -7.78
N LYS A 152 -9.80 25.63 -6.71
CA LYS A 152 -10.53 24.86 -5.69
C LYS A 152 -11.47 25.79 -4.95
N ILE A 153 -12.77 25.43 -4.90
CA ILE A 153 -13.78 26.17 -4.14
C ILE A 153 -13.40 26.11 -2.66
N LYS A 154 -13.09 27.25 -2.09
CA LYS A 154 -12.69 27.40 -0.68
C LYS A 154 -13.79 28.13 0.10
N ARG A 155 -13.74 28.03 1.43
CA ARG A 155 -14.48 28.96 2.30
C ARG A 155 -13.95 30.38 2.08
N ARG A 156 -14.81 31.38 2.33
CA ARG A 156 -14.46 32.81 2.20
C ARG A 156 -13.19 33.12 3.01
N THR A 157 -12.08 33.43 2.31
CA THR A 157 -10.78 33.72 2.93
C THR A 157 -10.64 35.23 3.20
N LYS A 158 -9.66 35.61 4.06
CA LYS A 158 -9.34 37.02 4.25
C LYS A 158 -8.95 37.72 2.94
N ALA A 159 -8.26 37.00 2.05
CA ALA A 159 -7.94 37.52 0.71
C ALA A 159 -9.21 37.74 -0.14
N GLN A 160 -10.16 36.80 -0.08
CA GLN A 160 -11.43 36.93 -0.80
C GLN A 160 -12.23 38.14 -0.29
N ILE A 161 -12.30 38.34 1.02
CA ILE A 161 -12.93 39.53 1.63
C ILE A 161 -12.26 40.82 1.12
N ALA A 162 -10.93 40.87 1.05
CA ALA A 162 -10.19 42.01 0.56
C ALA A 162 -10.40 42.24 -0.94
N ILE A 163 -10.56 41.21 -1.75
CA ILE A 163 -10.91 41.29 -3.17
C ILE A 163 -12.32 41.89 -3.34
N GLU A 164 -13.29 41.38 -2.57
CA GLU A 164 -14.69 41.87 -2.57
C GLU A 164 -14.75 43.34 -2.11
N ALA A 165 -13.84 43.76 -1.22
CA ALA A 165 -13.67 45.14 -0.79
C ALA A 165 -12.91 46.04 -1.81
N GLY A 166 -12.59 45.54 -3.01
CA GLY A 166 -11.98 46.30 -4.09
C GLY A 166 -10.48 46.52 -3.96
N LEU A 167 -9.74 45.80 -3.09
CA LEU A 167 -8.32 46.02 -2.84
C LEU A 167 -7.38 45.29 -3.83
N GLN A 168 -7.91 44.53 -4.78
CA GLN A 168 -7.12 43.82 -5.78
C GLN A 168 -6.23 44.76 -6.62
N PRO A 169 -6.73 45.92 -7.15
CA PRO A 169 -5.90 46.84 -7.92
C PRO A 169 -4.74 47.45 -7.12
N LEU A 170 -4.92 47.73 -5.82
CA LEU A 170 -3.85 48.20 -4.94
C LEU A 170 -2.73 47.15 -4.82
N ALA A 171 -3.11 45.88 -4.57
CA ALA A 171 -2.16 44.78 -4.47
C ALA A 171 -1.38 44.59 -5.78
N ASP A 172 -2.06 44.65 -6.92
CA ASP A 172 -1.46 44.53 -8.26
C ASP A 172 -0.53 45.69 -8.60
N ALA A 173 -0.92 46.93 -8.27
CA ALA A 173 -0.12 48.11 -8.52
C ALA A 173 1.20 48.08 -7.72
N LEU A 174 1.15 47.81 -6.43
CA LEU A 174 2.33 47.75 -5.56
C LEU A 174 3.30 46.62 -5.96
N LEU A 175 2.77 45.45 -6.42
CA LEU A 175 3.61 44.36 -6.92
C LEU A 175 4.25 44.70 -8.26
N LYS A 176 3.52 45.39 -9.17
CA LYS A 176 3.97 45.72 -10.51
C LYS A 176 4.97 46.87 -10.52
N ASP A 177 4.73 47.88 -9.70
CA ASP A 177 5.58 49.09 -9.59
C ASP A 177 5.99 49.35 -8.13
N PRO A 178 7.11 48.78 -7.68
CA PRO A 178 7.62 48.99 -6.32
C PRO A 178 8.12 50.43 -6.02
N ALA A 179 8.16 51.33 -7.00
CA ALA A 179 8.47 52.73 -6.75
C ALA A 179 7.31 53.49 -6.10
N LEU A 180 6.08 52.96 -6.22
CA LEU A 180 4.91 53.55 -5.59
C LEU A 180 5.03 53.54 -4.06
N ASN A 181 4.67 54.68 -3.41
CA ASN A 181 4.58 54.75 -1.96
C ASN A 181 3.31 54.01 -1.51
N PRO A 182 3.44 52.93 -0.71
CA PRO A 182 2.28 52.12 -0.30
C PRO A 182 1.22 52.90 0.44
N GLU A 183 1.62 53.80 1.36
CA GLU A 183 0.69 54.57 2.18
C GLU A 183 -0.11 55.56 1.33
N GLN A 184 0.57 56.25 0.40
CA GLN A 184 -0.09 57.17 -0.51
C GLN A 184 -1.04 56.46 -1.47
N ALA A 185 -0.60 55.31 -2.01
CA ALA A 185 -1.44 54.53 -2.91
C ALA A 185 -2.69 53.98 -2.19
N ALA A 186 -2.55 53.58 -0.92
CA ALA A 186 -3.65 53.01 -0.14
C ALA A 186 -4.71 54.03 0.29
N GLN A 187 -4.37 55.34 0.35
CA GLN A 187 -5.35 56.41 0.70
C GLN A 187 -6.58 56.43 -0.19
N HIS A 188 -6.42 56.09 -1.48
CA HIS A 188 -7.52 56.06 -2.45
C HIS A 188 -8.48 54.88 -2.29
N TYR A 189 -8.16 53.91 -1.42
CA TYR A 189 -8.94 52.69 -1.18
C TYR A 189 -9.64 52.67 0.19
N ILE A 190 -9.60 53.79 0.93
CA ILE A 190 -10.35 53.93 2.19
C ILE A 190 -11.84 54.00 1.85
N ASN A 191 -12.63 53.09 2.45
CA ASN A 191 -14.07 53.02 2.25
C ASN A 191 -14.72 52.37 3.49
N GLU A 192 -15.39 53.19 4.30
CA GLU A 192 -16.01 52.72 5.57
C GLU A 192 -17.15 51.73 5.32
N GLU A 193 -17.88 51.85 4.19
CA GLU A 193 -18.95 50.90 3.86
C GLU A 193 -18.42 49.48 3.60
N LEU A 194 -17.18 49.36 3.15
CA LEU A 194 -16.47 48.10 2.91
C LEU A 194 -15.56 47.71 4.07
N LEU A 195 -15.68 48.35 5.23
CA LEU A 195 -14.89 48.13 6.45
C LEU A 195 -13.38 48.39 6.26
N ILE A 196 -13.02 49.32 5.37
CA ILE A 196 -11.65 49.82 5.16
C ILE A 196 -11.57 51.21 5.76
N ASN A 197 -11.27 51.28 7.06
CA ASN A 197 -11.38 52.54 7.82
C ASN A 197 -10.14 53.43 7.73
N ASN A 198 -9.00 52.86 7.34
CA ASN A 198 -7.72 53.57 7.30
C ASN A 198 -6.73 52.91 6.32
N VAL A 199 -5.62 53.57 6.08
CA VAL A 199 -4.52 53.13 5.19
C VAL A 199 -3.99 51.73 5.60
N LYS A 200 -3.92 51.46 6.89
CA LYS A 200 -3.43 50.16 7.40
C LYS A 200 -4.37 49.04 6.99
N ASP A 201 -5.69 49.21 7.12
CA ASP A 201 -6.69 48.22 6.71
C ASP A 201 -6.57 47.90 5.22
N ALA A 202 -6.39 48.97 4.38
CA ALA A 202 -6.19 48.78 2.94
C ALA A 202 -4.91 48.00 2.60
N LEU A 203 -3.79 48.33 3.25
CA LEU A 203 -2.51 47.63 3.06
C LEU A 203 -2.54 46.19 3.61
N ASP A 204 -3.20 45.97 4.74
CA ASP A 204 -3.37 44.61 5.30
C ASP A 204 -4.24 43.76 4.39
N GLY A 205 -5.30 44.32 3.81
CA GLY A 205 -6.11 43.64 2.78
C GLY A 205 -5.32 43.31 1.52
N ALA A 206 -4.58 44.26 0.96
CA ALA A 206 -3.69 44.03 -0.17
C ALA A 206 -2.62 42.98 0.12
N LYS A 207 -2.05 42.97 1.34
CA LYS A 207 -1.11 41.94 1.82
C LYS A 207 -1.76 40.55 1.83
N GLN A 208 -2.99 40.40 2.34
CA GLN A 208 -3.69 39.10 2.32
C GLN A 208 -3.91 38.58 0.90
N ILE A 209 -4.21 39.45 -0.06
CA ILE A 209 -4.37 39.07 -1.48
C ILE A 209 -3.06 38.52 -2.04
N LEU A 210 -1.93 39.23 -1.85
CA LEU A 210 -0.62 38.77 -2.32
C LEU A 210 -0.17 37.50 -1.61
N MET A 211 -0.36 37.42 -0.30
CA MET A 211 -0.04 36.21 0.47
C MET A 211 -0.79 34.97 -0.05
N GLU A 212 -2.08 35.11 -0.35
CA GLU A 212 -2.86 34.01 -0.93
C GLU A 212 -2.32 33.64 -2.32
N ARG A 213 -2.11 34.62 -3.20
CA ARG A 213 -1.56 34.43 -4.56
C ARG A 213 -0.20 33.72 -4.53
N PHE A 214 0.69 34.14 -3.64
CA PHE A 214 2.03 33.55 -3.53
C PHE A 214 1.97 32.12 -3.02
N SER A 215 1.06 31.83 -2.08
CA SER A 215 0.94 30.52 -1.45
C SER A 215 0.30 29.42 -2.32
N ILE A 216 -0.31 29.80 -3.45
CA ILE A 216 -0.98 28.83 -4.36
C ILE A 216 -0.25 28.68 -5.71
N ALA A 217 0.94 29.26 -5.86
CA ALA A 217 1.73 29.16 -7.09
C ALA A 217 2.35 27.75 -7.22
N ALA A 218 1.83 26.93 -8.13
CA ALA A 218 2.16 25.50 -8.25
C ALA A 218 3.67 25.23 -8.48
N ASP A 219 4.34 26.07 -9.31
CA ASP A 219 5.77 25.90 -9.58
C ASP A 219 6.62 26.30 -8.37
N LEU A 220 6.25 27.38 -7.67
CA LEU A 220 6.89 27.78 -6.42
C LEU A 220 6.75 26.68 -5.35
N LEU A 221 5.56 26.09 -5.20
CA LEU A 221 5.33 25.00 -4.25
C LEU A 221 6.20 23.78 -4.56
N ALA A 222 6.36 23.42 -5.83
CA ALA A 222 7.24 22.35 -6.25
C ALA A 222 8.70 22.62 -5.88
N ASP A 223 9.20 23.82 -6.18
CA ASP A 223 10.56 24.26 -5.86
C ASP A 223 10.83 24.28 -4.35
N LEU A 224 9.88 24.79 -3.56
CA LEU A 224 10.00 24.82 -2.10
C LEU A 224 10.01 23.42 -1.48
N ARG A 225 9.23 22.47 -2.04
CA ARG A 225 9.27 21.07 -1.59
C ARG A 225 10.63 20.41 -1.87
N ILE A 226 11.24 20.68 -3.02
CA ILE A 226 12.58 20.20 -3.34
C ILE A 226 13.59 20.80 -2.37
N LEU A 227 13.54 22.11 -2.14
CA LEU A 227 14.45 22.78 -1.20
C LEU A 227 14.29 22.25 0.22
N GLY A 228 13.05 22.08 0.70
CA GLY A 228 12.74 21.52 2.01
C GLY A 228 13.21 20.08 2.15
N TRP A 229 12.95 19.23 1.15
CA TRP A 229 13.38 17.84 1.15
C TRP A 229 14.90 17.67 1.25
N GLN A 230 15.65 18.58 0.63
CA GLN A 230 17.12 18.53 0.64
C GLN A 230 17.74 19.01 1.95
N ASN A 231 17.12 19.97 2.63
CA ASN A 231 17.76 20.71 3.73
C ASN A 231 17.06 20.56 5.08
N ALA A 232 15.79 20.17 5.11
CA ALA A 232 15.03 20.13 6.35
C ALA A 232 15.38 18.91 7.20
N LYS A 233 15.33 19.10 8.52
CA LYS A 233 15.49 18.03 9.51
C LYS A 233 14.21 17.91 10.33
N TRP A 234 13.91 16.70 10.73
CA TRP A 234 12.85 16.42 11.70
C TRP A 234 13.42 16.49 13.10
N GLN A 235 12.86 17.33 13.91
CA GLN A 235 13.19 17.42 15.35
C GLN A 235 12.01 16.93 16.16
N THR A 236 12.30 16.15 17.20
CA THR A 236 11.29 15.71 18.16
C THR A 236 11.75 15.98 19.57
N GLN A 237 10.78 16.26 20.43
CA GLN A 237 10.96 16.47 21.85
C GLN A 237 9.87 15.74 22.62
N VAL A 238 10.17 15.36 23.87
CA VAL A 238 9.14 14.81 24.75
C VAL A 238 8.15 15.91 25.15
N VAL A 239 6.87 15.57 25.21
CA VAL A 239 5.85 16.47 25.75
C VAL A 239 6.08 16.67 27.24
N ASP A 240 6.01 17.90 27.73
CA ASP A 240 6.26 18.25 29.13
C ASP A 240 5.43 17.39 30.07
N GLY A 241 6.10 16.83 31.10
CA GLY A 241 5.49 15.96 32.10
C GLY A 241 5.21 14.52 31.65
N LYS A 242 5.52 14.15 30.40
CA LYS A 242 5.26 12.81 29.84
C LYS A 242 6.46 11.86 29.84
N GLN A 243 7.61 12.27 30.41
CA GLN A 243 8.87 11.52 30.34
C GLN A 243 8.74 10.10 30.88
N GLN A 244 8.10 9.92 32.06
CA GLN A 244 7.96 8.59 32.68
C GLN A 244 6.99 7.68 31.90
N GLN A 245 5.90 8.22 31.38
CA GLN A 245 4.90 7.45 30.64
C GLN A 245 5.38 7.10 29.24
N GLY A 246 6.19 7.98 28.63
CA GLY A 246 6.73 7.85 27.28
C GLY A 246 8.06 7.11 27.17
N VAL A 247 8.56 6.43 28.21
CA VAL A 247 9.89 5.77 28.26
C VAL A 247 10.18 4.91 27.02
N LYS A 248 9.17 4.26 26.45
CA LYS A 248 9.35 3.46 25.21
C LYS A 248 9.79 4.29 23.99
N PHE A 249 9.70 5.63 24.07
CA PHE A 249 10.15 6.57 23.03
C PHE A 249 11.34 7.40 23.48
N GLN A 250 12.07 7.01 24.54
CA GLN A 250 13.16 7.79 25.13
C GLN A 250 14.24 8.19 24.12
N ASP A 251 14.52 7.36 23.10
CA ASP A 251 15.50 7.64 22.06
C ASP A 251 15.10 8.84 21.16
N TYR A 252 13.83 9.28 21.25
CA TYR A 252 13.27 10.40 20.49
C TYR A 252 12.89 11.60 21.36
N PHE A 253 13.27 11.64 22.63
CA PHE A 253 12.95 12.74 23.55
C PHE A 253 13.70 14.04 23.23
N ASP A 254 14.89 13.92 22.65
CA ASP A 254 15.67 15.01 22.06
C ASP A 254 16.39 14.47 20.83
N PHE A 255 15.69 14.46 19.71
CA PHE A 255 16.15 13.80 18.51
C PHE A 255 16.06 14.73 17.32
N GLN A 256 17.05 14.61 16.40
CA GLN A 256 17.09 15.39 15.18
C GLN A 256 17.72 14.56 14.04
N GLU A 257 17.01 14.41 12.92
CA GLU A 257 17.53 13.73 11.74
C GLU A 257 17.03 14.37 10.45
N ALA A 258 17.84 14.28 9.36
CA ALA A 258 17.43 14.82 8.06
C ALA A 258 16.28 14.02 7.46
N LEU A 259 15.23 14.71 6.95
CA LEU A 259 14.04 14.07 6.37
C LEU A 259 14.37 13.10 5.23
N LYS A 260 15.40 13.44 4.44
CA LYS A 260 15.80 12.65 3.27
C LYS A 260 16.36 11.27 3.63
N THR A 261 16.98 11.13 4.80
CA THR A 261 17.76 9.94 5.18
C THR A 261 17.19 9.19 6.37
N ILE A 262 16.13 9.69 6.99
CA ILE A 262 15.53 9.04 8.15
C ILE A 262 15.05 7.61 7.82
N PRO A 263 15.49 6.58 8.56
CA PRO A 263 15.02 5.22 8.36
C PRO A 263 13.54 5.05 8.67
N SER A 264 12.86 4.17 7.93
CA SER A 264 11.42 3.93 8.06
C SER A 264 10.98 3.59 9.48
N HIS A 265 11.72 2.73 10.19
CA HIS A 265 11.37 2.33 11.55
C HIS A 265 11.46 3.49 12.55
N ARG A 266 12.39 4.44 12.37
CA ARG A 266 12.47 5.65 13.21
C ARG A 266 11.32 6.61 12.92
N ALA A 267 11.05 6.84 11.63
CA ALA A 267 9.93 7.68 11.23
C ALA A 267 8.60 7.15 11.79
N LEU A 268 8.35 5.84 11.70
CA LEU A 268 7.14 5.22 12.25
C LEU A 268 7.09 5.28 13.78
N ALA A 269 8.24 5.14 14.47
CA ALA A 269 8.32 5.31 15.93
C ALA A 269 7.96 6.75 16.35
N ILE A 270 8.49 7.76 15.67
CA ILE A 270 8.18 9.17 15.91
C ILE A 270 6.69 9.43 15.68
N LEU A 271 6.14 8.97 14.55
CA LEU A 271 4.72 9.14 14.24
C LEU A 271 3.82 8.50 15.29
N ARG A 272 4.17 7.29 15.77
CA ARG A 272 3.45 6.63 16.87
C ARG A 272 3.57 7.43 18.16
N GLY A 273 4.77 7.87 18.56
CA GLY A 273 4.99 8.65 19.76
C GLY A 273 4.21 9.98 19.76
N ARG A 274 4.11 10.64 18.60
CA ARG A 274 3.27 11.81 18.37
C ARG A 274 1.77 11.47 18.50
N ASN A 275 1.31 10.43 17.86
CA ASN A 275 -0.10 10.02 17.88
C ASN A 275 -0.56 9.59 19.29
N GLU A 276 0.34 8.98 20.07
CA GLU A 276 0.08 8.63 21.47
C GLU A 276 0.24 9.83 22.43
N GLY A 277 0.67 11.00 21.93
CA GLY A 277 0.79 12.24 22.70
C GLY A 277 2.00 12.28 23.64
N PHE A 278 3.05 11.52 23.37
CA PHE A 278 4.31 11.53 24.13
C PHE A 278 5.39 12.38 23.48
N LEU A 279 5.35 12.54 22.16
CA LEU A 279 6.30 13.35 21.41
C LEU A 279 5.59 14.53 20.74
N GLN A 280 6.28 15.65 20.70
CA GLN A 280 5.99 16.79 19.85
C GLN A 280 7.08 16.89 18.79
N ASP A 281 6.70 17.25 17.55
CA ASP A 281 7.61 17.31 16.44
C ASP A 281 7.57 18.65 15.72
N THR A 282 8.68 19.07 15.16
CA THR A 282 8.83 20.28 14.36
C THR A 282 9.81 20.04 13.22
N ILE A 283 9.68 20.85 12.16
CA ILE A 283 10.63 20.85 11.07
C ILE A 283 11.62 21.99 11.25
N LEU A 284 12.89 21.67 11.31
CA LEU A 284 13.98 22.62 11.20
C LEU A 284 14.34 22.82 9.74
N TRP A 285 14.12 24.00 9.20
CA TRP A 285 14.23 24.27 7.77
C TRP A 285 15.67 24.36 7.26
N SER A 286 16.56 25.04 7.99
CA SER A 286 18.00 25.14 7.71
C SER A 286 18.74 25.82 8.88
N ALA A 287 20.08 25.91 8.80
CA ALA A 287 20.90 26.62 9.80
C ALA A 287 20.54 28.12 9.93
N ASN A 288 20.06 28.75 8.86
CA ASN A 288 19.56 30.13 8.83
C ASN A 288 18.01 30.16 8.76
N GLU A 289 17.37 29.16 9.26
CA GLU A 289 15.93 28.88 9.36
C GLU A 289 15.07 29.25 8.14
N HIS A 290 14.75 30.52 7.94
CA HIS A 290 13.73 30.93 6.99
C HIS A 290 14.29 31.58 5.72
N LEU A 291 15.50 32.10 5.78
CA LEU A 291 16.08 32.95 4.73
C LEU A 291 16.12 32.32 3.33
N PRO A 292 16.51 31.04 3.16
CA PRO A 292 16.52 30.44 1.82
C PRO A 292 15.14 30.33 1.19
N PHE A 293 14.11 30.09 2.00
CA PHE A 293 12.72 29.94 1.56
C PHE A 293 12.09 31.29 1.25
N GLU A 294 12.29 32.29 2.12
CA GLU A 294 11.86 33.67 1.87
C GLU A 294 12.50 34.22 0.58
N SER A 295 13.81 33.99 0.38
CA SER A 295 14.51 34.35 -0.85
C SER A 295 13.95 33.65 -2.09
N LYS A 296 13.56 32.37 -1.98
CA LYS A 296 12.96 31.64 -3.11
C LYS A 296 11.59 32.24 -3.50
N VAL A 297 10.77 32.59 -2.50
CA VAL A 297 9.48 33.30 -2.73
C VAL A 297 9.72 34.66 -3.38
N ALA A 298 10.65 35.47 -2.83
CA ALA A 298 10.99 36.78 -3.37
C ALA A 298 11.47 36.71 -4.83
N ASN A 299 12.38 35.78 -5.13
CA ASN A 299 12.92 35.58 -6.47
C ASN A 299 11.85 35.15 -7.47
N TYR A 300 10.94 34.26 -7.08
CA TYR A 300 9.85 33.80 -7.95
C TYR A 300 8.94 34.95 -8.40
N TRP A 301 8.68 35.92 -7.50
CA TRP A 301 7.85 37.10 -7.78
C TRP A 301 8.66 38.34 -8.17
N ASN A 302 9.98 38.18 -8.43
CA ASN A 302 10.90 39.25 -8.80
C ASN A 302 10.91 40.44 -7.79
N ILE A 303 10.72 40.11 -6.49
CA ILE A 303 10.78 41.09 -5.40
C ILE A 303 12.24 41.21 -4.96
N LYS A 304 12.79 42.46 -5.05
CA LYS A 304 14.18 42.78 -4.70
C LYS A 304 14.20 44.02 -3.85
N ASP A 305 15.00 44.08 -2.81
CA ASP A 305 15.24 45.29 -2.04
C ASP A 305 16.26 46.17 -2.78
N GLN A 306 15.80 47.24 -3.36
CA GLN A 306 16.57 48.24 -4.10
C GLN A 306 16.42 49.65 -3.51
N GLY A 307 15.83 49.75 -2.31
CA GLY A 307 15.56 51.01 -1.62
C GLY A 307 14.37 51.79 -2.20
N ARG A 308 13.48 51.14 -2.99
CA ARG A 308 12.24 51.73 -3.52
C ARG A 308 11.18 51.79 -2.40
N ALA A 309 10.19 52.63 -2.59
CA ALA A 309 9.20 52.93 -1.56
C ALA A 309 8.42 51.70 -1.06
N ALA A 310 8.03 50.77 -1.95
CA ALA A 310 7.29 49.56 -1.59
C ALA A 310 8.17 48.38 -1.22
N ASP A 311 9.49 48.43 -1.38
CA ASP A 311 10.35 47.26 -1.18
C ASP A 311 10.25 46.65 0.22
N LYS A 312 10.22 47.49 1.26
CA LYS A 312 10.08 47.00 2.64
C LYS A 312 8.74 46.32 2.87
N TRP A 313 7.66 46.87 2.36
CA TRP A 313 6.31 46.30 2.46
C TRP A 313 6.21 44.98 1.70
N LEU A 314 6.75 44.89 0.47
CA LEU A 314 6.78 43.68 -0.32
C LEU A 314 7.61 42.56 0.35
N ASN A 315 8.76 42.90 0.94
CA ASN A 315 9.57 41.94 1.70
C ASN A 315 8.82 41.46 2.97
N GLU A 316 8.03 42.32 3.60
CA GLU A 316 7.14 41.93 4.68
C GLU A 316 6.08 40.93 4.18
N VAL A 317 5.45 41.18 3.01
CA VAL A 317 4.50 40.24 2.38
C VAL A 317 5.15 38.88 2.15
N VAL A 318 6.38 38.83 1.63
CA VAL A 318 7.15 37.58 1.42
C VAL A 318 7.36 36.85 2.74
N ARG A 319 7.82 37.53 3.78
CA ARG A 319 8.06 36.97 5.09
C ARG A 319 6.80 36.36 5.70
N TRP A 320 5.67 37.12 5.67
CA TRP A 320 4.39 36.62 6.17
C TRP A 320 3.83 35.47 5.33
N THR A 321 4.01 35.50 4.00
CA THR A 321 3.62 34.38 3.13
C THR A 321 4.33 33.10 3.53
N TRP A 322 5.65 33.16 3.73
CA TRP A 322 6.42 32.02 4.18
C TRP A 322 5.99 31.54 5.56
N ARG A 323 6.04 32.42 6.54
CA ARG A 323 5.85 32.04 7.95
C ARG A 323 4.42 31.61 8.31
N VAL A 324 3.42 32.18 7.65
CA VAL A 324 2.01 31.97 8.01
C VAL A 324 1.31 30.99 7.06
N LYS A 325 1.72 30.92 5.81
CA LYS A 325 1.04 30.10 4.80
C LYS A 325 1.88 28.89 4.35
N LEU A 326 3.08 29.16 3.85
CA LEU A 326 3.87 28.15 3.15
C LEU A 326 4.60 27.18 4.09
N SER A 327 5.14 27.63 5.22
CA SER A 327 5.89 26.76 6.15
C SER A 327 5.05 25.60 6.66
N SER A 328 3.87 25.86 7.17
CA SER A 328 2.96 24.81 7.68
C SER A 328 2.44 23.87 6.56
N GLN A 329 2.14 24.45 5.38
CA GLN A 329 1.74 23.65 4.22
C GLN A 329 2.88 22.70 3.78
N LEU A 330 4.09 23.22 3.75
CA LEU A 330 5.28 22.48 3.35
C LEU A 330 5.65 21.41 4.38
N GLU A 331 5.60 21.75 5.67
CA GLU A 331 5.79 20.80 6.78
C GLU A 331 4.86 19.59 6.64
N THR A 332 3.56 19.85 6.49
CA THR A 332 2.56 18.80 6.27
C THR A 332 2.89 17.94 5.05
N ALA A 333 3.29 18.55 3.93
CA ALA A 333 3.62 17.84 2.71
C ALA A 333 4.87 16.97 2.87
N LEU A 334 5.91 17.47 3.54
CA LEU A 334 7.17 16.74 3.75
C LEU A 334 7.01 15.58 4.75
N ILE A 335 6.30 15.81 5.86
CA ILE A 335 6.00 14.75 6.83
C ILE A 335 5.14 13.65 6.17
N ASN A 336 4.15 14.02 5.37
CA ASN A 336 3.36 13.03 4.63
C ASN A 336 4.21 12.22 3.65
N ARG A 337 5.16 12.85 2.96
CA ARG A 337 6.10 12.14 2.08
C ARG A 337 6.96 11.13 2.84
N VAL A 338 7.50 11.52 4.00
CA VAL A 338 8.28 10.59 4.87
C VAL A 338 7.38 9.45 5.34
N ARG A 339 6.15 9.77 5.79
CA ARG A 339 5.19 8.77 6.24
C ARG A 339 4.87 7.74 5.15
N GLU A 340 4.48 8.19 3.96
CA GLU A 340 4.14 7.32 2.83
C GLU A 340 5.31 6.41 2.43
N ALA A 341 6.52 6.96 2.34
CA ALA A 341 7.72 6.19 2.04
C ALA A 341 8.03 5.15 3.14
N SER A 342 7.85 5.53 4.42
CA SER A 342 8.11 4.66 5.56
C SER A 342 7.06 3.55 5.68
N GLU A 343 5.79 3.85 5.45
CA GLU A 343 4.70 2.87 5.40
C GLU A 343 4.94 1.84 4.29
N HIS A 344 5.29 2.29 3.09
CA HIS A 344 5.57 1.41 1.96
C HIS A 344 6.73 0.45 2.26
N SER A 345 7.85 0.98 2.73
CA SER A 345 9.02 0.18 3.12
C SER A 345 8.69 -0.84 4.23
N ALA A 346 7.90 -0.44 5.24
CA ALA A 346 7.49 -1.34 6.32
C ALA A 346 6.56 -2.45 5.81
N ILE A 347 5.59 -2.12 4.95
CA ILE A 347 4.68 -3.09 4.34
C ILE A 347 5.44 -4.13 3.51
N ASP A 348 6.50 -3.74 2.79
CA ASP A 348 7.34 -4.68 2.05
C ASP A 348 8.09 -5.64 2.98
N VAL A 349 8.61 -5.15 4.12
CA VAL A 349 9.21 -6.02 5.15
C VAL A 349 8.18 -6.99 5.73
N PHE A 350 6.97 -6.52 6.03
CA PHE A 350 5.90 -7.37 6.55
C PHE A 350 5.48 -8.43 5.54
N ALA A 351 5.42 -8.08 4.26
CA ALA A 351 5.14 -9.00 3.16
C ALA A 351 6.19 -10.12 3.07
N ASN A 352 7.48 -9.77 3.17
CA ASN A 352 8.57 -10.74 3.17
C ASN A 352 8.52 -11.64 4.40
N ASN A 353 8.30 -11.09 5.59
CA ASN A 353 8.17 -11.88 6.82
C ASN A 353 6.98 -12.86 6.74
N LEU A 354 5.85 -12.44 6.18
CA LEU A 354 4.70 -13.32 5.94
C LEU A 354 5.05 -14.44 4.95
N LYS A 355 5.73 -14.09 3.86
CA LYS A 355 6.17 -15.07 2.85
C LYS A 355 7.07 -16.15 3.47
N ASP A 356 8.03 -15.74 4.31
CA ASP A 356 8.92 -16.67 4.99
C ASP A 356 8.17 -17.62 5.96
N LEU A 357 7.14 -17.09 6.64
CA LEU A 357 6.28 -17.92 7.50
C LEU A 357 5.46 -18.93 6.69
N LEU A 358 4.86 -18.50 5.57
CA LEU A 358 4.02 -19.34 4.72
C LEU A 358 4.81 -20.43 3.99
N LEU A 359 6.04 -20.12 3.57
CA LEU A 359 6.93 -21.02 2.83
C LEU A 359 7.95 -21.73 3.73
N ALA A 360 7.77 -21.69 5.07
CA ALA A 360 8.60 -22.48 5.97
C ALA A 360 8.49 -23.97 5.60
N ALA A 361 9.60 -24.71 5.72
CA ALA A 361 9.66 -26.11 5.31
C ALA A 361 8.66 -26.97 6.11
N PRO A 362 7.70 -27.65 5.44
CA PRO A 362 6.76 -28.53 6.13
C PRO A 362 7.48 -29.77 6.65
N ALA A 363 7.18 -30.17 7.88
CA ALA A 363 7.71 -31.42 8.44
C ALA A 363 6.98 -32.65 7.92
N GLY A 364 5.86 -32.47 7.22
CA GLY A 364 5.07 -33.52 6.59
C GLY A 364 4.18 -34.31 7.56
N ASP A 365 3.71 -35.45 7.07
CA ASP A 365 2.68 -36.30 7.69
C ASP A 365 3.24 -37.11 8.88
N LYS A 366 3.49 -36.42 10.00
CA LYS A 366 4.05 -36.99 11.22
C LYS A 366 3.16 -36.71 12.42
N VAL A 367 3.01 -37.72 13.32
CA VAL A 367 2.31 -37.50 14.58
C VAL A 367 3.04 -36.43 15.40
N THR A 368 2.34 -35.37 15.73
CA THR A 368 2.93 -34.16 16.31
C THR A 368 2.29 -33.79 17.64
N LEU A 369 3.12 -33.57 18.66
CA LEU A 369 2.73 -32.96 19.92
C LEU A 369 2.85 -31.43 19.79
N GLY A 370 1.76 -30.70 19.93
CA GLY A 370 1.72 -29.23 19.99
C GLY A 370 1.71 -28.75 21.44
N LEU A 371 2.61 -27.84 21.75
CA LEU A 371 2.70 -27.17 23.05
C LEU A 371 2.50 -25.67 22.88
N ASP A 372 1.44 -25.15 23.49
CA ASP A 372 1.19 -23.71 23.60
C ASP A 372 1.64 -23.26 25.00
N PRO A 373 2.78 -22.54 25.11
CA PRO A 373 3.37 -22.18 26.40
C PRO A 373 2.47 -21.23 27.20
N GLY A 374 2.34 -21.45 28.50
CA GLY A 374 1.63 -20.57 29.39
C GLY A 374 2.14 -20.72 30.82
N LEU A 375 2.70 -19.65 31.41
CA LEU A 375 3.29 -19.69 32.73
C LEU A 375 2.21 -19.88 33.81
N ARG A 376 1.19 -19.03 33.84
CA ARG A 376 0.14 -19.06 34.88
C ARG A 376 -0.98 -20.02 34.54
N THR A 377 -1.42 -20.06 33.28
CA THR A 377 -2.56 -20.86 32.81
C THR A 377 -2.19 -22.29 32.48
N GLY A 378 -0.92 -22.66 32.65
CA GLY A 378 -0.37 -23.94 32.24
C GLY A 378 -0.07 -24.05 30.75
N VAL A 379 0.75 -25.01 30.37
CA VAL A 379 1.07 -25.34 28.98
C VAL A 379 -0.04 -26.20 28.40
N LYS A 380 -0.65 -25.80 27.31
CA LYS A 380 -1.67 -26.57 26.58
C LYS A 380 -0.95 -27.58 25.69
N ALA A 381 -1.12 -28.83 25.97
CA ALA A 381 -0.56 -29.93 25.20
C ALA A 381 -1.65 -30.61 24.37
N VAL A 382 -1.40 -30.80 23.09
CA VAL A 382 -2.30 -31.52 22.17
C VAL A 382 -1.51 -32.52 21.33
N VAL A 383 -2.13 -33.63 20.96
CA VAL A 383 -1.57 -34.55 19.99
C VAL A 383 -2.42 -34.56 18.74
N VAL A 384 -1.78 -34.35 17.59
CA VAL A 384 -2.42 -34.51 16.27
C VAL A 384 -1.76 -35.68 15.54
N ASP A 385 -2.57 -36.41 14.78
CA ASP A 385 -2.07 -37.50 13.93
C ASP A 385 -1.37 -36.99 12.67
N SER A 386 -0.93 -37.88 11.81
CA SER A 386 -0.25 -37.54 10.54
C SER A 386 -1.12 -36.76 9.57
N THR A 387 -2.44 -36.74 9.73
CA THR A 387 -3.38 -35.98 8.91
C THR A 387 -3.79 -34.65 9.56
N GLY A 388 -3.25 -34.31 10.72
CA GLY A 388 -3.62 -33.14 11.50
C GLY A 388 -4.91 -33.29 12.33
N LYS A 389 -5.49 -34.50 12.43
CA LYS A 389 -6.66 -34.77 13.27
C LYS A 389 -6.25 -34.77 14.75
N LEU A 390 -7.04 -34.11 15.58
CA LEU A 390 -6.83 -34.08 17.02
C LEU A 390 -7.10 -35.46 17.64
N LEU A 391 -6.12 -35.97 18.40
CA LEU A 391 -6.21 -37.26 19.13
C LEU A 391 -6.44 -37.05 20.63
N SER A 392 -5.72 -36.11 21.25
CA SER A 392 -5.79 -35.90 22.70
C SER A 392 -5.41 -34.48 23.11
N THR A 393 -5.89 -34.04 24.26
CA THR A 393 -5.60 -32.73 24.84
C THR A 393 -5.38 -32.80 26.34
N GLN A 394 -4.46 -32.01 26.88
CA GLN A 394 -4.22 -31.90 28.33
C GLN A 394 -3.53 -30.57 28.65
N THR A 395 -3.88 -30.00 29.80
CA THR A 395 -3.09 -28.90 30.37
C THR A 395 -2.11 -29.42 31.39
N ILE A 396 -0.84 -29.08 31.25
CA ILE A 396 0.22 -29.41 32.22
C ILE A 396 0.73 -28.15 32.89
N PHE A 397 1.21 -28.25 34.13
CA PHE A 397 1.58 -27.11 34.97
C PHE A 397 3.03 -27.21 35.46
N PRO A 398 4.03 -27.20 34.56
CA PRO A 398 5.44 -27.36 34.96
C PRO A 398 5.99 -26.11 35.68
N HIS A 399 5.45 -24.91 35.38
CA HIS A 399 6.01 -23.64 35.82
C HIS A 399 5.37 -23.09 37.10
N VAL A 400 6.00 -22.04 37.67
CA VAL A 400 5.44 -21.26 38.79
C VAL A 400 4.06 -20.73 38.42
N PRO A 401 3.06 -20.76 39.34
CA PRO A 401 3.12 -21.12 40.74
C PRO A 401 3.00 -22.61 41.08
N HIS A 402 2.63 -23.43 40.10
CA HIS A 402 2.27 -24.84 40.36
C HIS A 402 3.48 -25.79 40.50
N ASN A 403 4.61 -25.50 39.83
CA ASN A 403 5.88 -26.25 39.88
C ASN A 403 5.79 -27.76 39.74
N LYS A 404 4.84 -28.29 38.93
CA LYS A 404 4.67 -29.73 38.72
C LYS A 404 5.59 -30.24 37.59
N TRP A 405 6.90 -29.91 37.68
CA TRP A 405 7.88 -30.16 36.63
C TRP A 405 8.04 -31.66 36.33
N GLN A 406 8.31 -32.49 37.37
CA GLN A 406 8.54 -33.90 37.21
C GLN A 406 7.29 -34.66 36.70
N ALA A 407 6.11 -34.28 37.21
CA ALA A 407 4.85 -34.86 36.73
C ALA A 407 4.58 -34.52 35.25
N ALA A 408 4.97 -33.32 34.78
CA ALA A 408 4.86 -32.92 33.39
C ALA A 408 5.80 -33.76 32.49
N ILE A 409 7.05 -34.02 32.93
CA ILE A 409 7.99 -34.89 32.20
C ILE A 409 7.42 -36.28 32.04
N GLU A 410 6.92 -36.87 33.14
CA GLU A 410 6.36 -38.22 33.13
C GLU A 410 5.16 -38.35 32.21
N PHE A 411 4.27 -37.35 32.28
CA PHE A 411 3.09 -37.29 31.44
C PHE A 411 3.44 -37.18 29.95
N LEU A 412 4.33 -36.25 29.58
CA LEU A 412 4.73 -36.08 28.18
C LEU A 412 5.51 -37.27 27.64
N ALA A 413 6.38 -37.91 28.46
CA ALA A 413 7.10 -39.11 28.08
C ALA A 413 6.15 -40.28 27.84
N HIS A 414 5.09 -40.41 28.68
CA HIS A 414 4.03 -41.38 28.47
C HIS A 414 3.29 -41.16 27.15
N TRP A 415 2.90 -39.90 26.87
CA TRP A 415 2.23 -39.56 25.61
C TRP A 415 3.11 -39.84 24.39
N CYS A 416 4.40 -39.52 24.45
CA CYS A 416 5.32 -39.79 23.36
C CYS A 416 5.32 -41.28 22.96
N LYS A 417 5.27 -42.19 23.94
CA LYS A 417 5.19 -43.63 23.69
C LYS A 417 3.81 -44.09 23.23
N THR A 418 2.74 -43.58 23.88
CA THR A 418 1.35 -44.01 23.61
C THR A 418 0.91 -43.67 22.19
N TYR A 419 1.25 -42.45 21.73
CA TYR A 419 0.84 -41.97 20.42
C TYR A 419 1.95 -42.05 19.35
N SER A 420 3.11 -42.68 19.70
CA SER A 420 4.26 -42.73 18.79
C SER A 420 4.64 -41.36 18.21
N ILE A 421 4.72 -40.34 19.07
CA ILE A 421 4.98 -38.96 18.68
C ILE A 421 6.37 -38.83 18.04
N GLN A 422 6.43 -38.25 16.86
CA GLN A 422 7.66 -38.09 16.08
C GLN A 422 8.20 -36.64 16.19
N LEU A 423 7.31 -35.68 16.38
CA LEU A 423 7.64 -34.24 16.44
C LEU A 423 7.00 -33.57 17.65
N VAL A 424 7.70 -32.56 18.20
CA VAL A 424 7.18 -31.65 19.22
C VAL A 424 7.28 -30.23 18.69
N ALA A 425 6.13 -29.59 18.47
CA ALA A 425 6.00 -28.21 18.10
C ALA A 425 5.79 -27.34 19.36
N ILE A 426 6.68 -26.40 19.62
CA ILE A 426 6.62 -25.50 20.79
C ILE A 426 6.35 -24.08 20.27
N GLY A 427 5.27 -23.45 20.71
CA GLY A 427 4.99 -22.05 20.41
C GLY A 427 6.10 -21.12 20.91
N ASN A 428 6.40 -20.05 20.16
CA ASN A 428 7.49 -19.13 20.47
C ASN A 428 7.10 -17.98 21.42
N GLY A 429 5.95 -18.03 22.08
CA GLY A 429 5.47 -17.02 23.01
C GLY A 429 6.08 -17.06 24.39
N THR A 430 5.40 -16.41 25.34
CA THR A 430 5.86 -16.30 26.72
C THR A 430 5.92 -17.68 27.39
N GLY A 431 7.10 -18.07 27.90
CA GLY A 431 7.34 -19.40 28.50
C GLY A 431 7.89 -20.42 27.51
N SER A 432 8.18 -20.05 26.28
CA SER A 432 8.73 -20.94 25.24
C SER A 432 10.09 -21.53 25.66
N ARG A 433 10.98 -20.74 26.22
CA ARG A 433 12.32 -21.20 26.68
C ARG A 433 12.22 -22.23 27.80
N GLU A 434 11.32 -22.01 28.74
CA GLU A 434 11.06 -22.92 29.86
C GLU A 434 10.43 -24.20 29.36
N THR A 435 9.50 -24.13 28.40
CA THR A 435 8.87 -25.29 27.77
C THR A 435 9.88 -26.06 26.92
N ASP A 436 10.81 -25.40 26.22
CA ASP A 436 11.91 -26.06 25.51
C ASP A 436 12.82 -26.88 26.46
N LYS A 437 13.15 -26.31 27.66
CA LYS A 437 13.89 -27.06 28.69
C LYS A 437 13.15 -28.30 29.16
N LEU A 438 11.83 -28.16 29.39
CA LEU A 438 10.99 -29.30 29.78
C LEU A 438 11.08 -30.43 28.74
N VAL A 439 10.91 -30.07 27.46
CA VAL A 439 10.97 -31.09 26.37
C VAL A 439 12.36 -31.69 26.24
N LYS A 440 13.45 -30.97 26.50
CA LYS A 440 14.82 -31.50 26.56
C LYS A 440 14.95 -32.63 27.60
N GLU A 441 14.36 -32.43 28.77
CA GLU A 441 14.40 -33.47 29.84
C GLU A 441 13.52 -34.67 29.46
N VAL A 442 12.37 -34.44 28.80
CA VAL A 442 11.55 -35.54 28.21
C VAL A 442 12.37 -36.33 27.19
N GLN A 443 13.10 -35.66 26.30
CA GLN A 443 13.96 -36.33 25.31
C GLN A 443 15.09 -37.12 25.97
N ALA A 444 15.75 -36.58 26.99
CA ALA A 444 16.79 -37.29 27.74
C ALA A 444 16.26 -38.59 28.40
N ARG A 445 15.02 -38.58 28.88
CA ARG A 445 14.37 -39.75 29.46
C ARG A 445 13.98 -40.82 28.43
N LEU A 446 13.63 -40.40 27.20
CA LEU A 446 13.22 -41.30 26.10
C LEU A 446 14.42 -41.90 25.34
N GLY A 447 15.57 -41.24 25.37
CA GLY A 447 16.79 -41.70 24.70
C GLY A 447 16.65 -41.72 23.17
N VAL A 448 16.88 -42.87 22.55
CA VAL A 448 16.85 -43.06 21.09
C VAL A 448 15.46 -42.90 20.47
N ASP A 449 14.40 -43.11 21.24
CA ASP A 449 13.01 -42.98 20.79
C ASP A 449 12.46 -41.54 20.97
N ALA A 450 13.33 -40.56 21.28
CA ALA A 450 12.91 -39.20 21.54
C ALA A 450 12.43 -38.48 20.27
N PRO A 451 11.25 -37.83 20.29
CA PRO A 451 10.76 -37.02 19.17
C PRO A 451 11.67 -35.82 18.95
N GLN A 452 11.75 -35.33 17.69
CA GLN A 452 12.43 -34.08 17.39
C GLN A 452 11.58 -32.91 17.89
N ARG A 453 12.21 -31.90 18.54
CA ARG A 453 11.53 -30.69 18.98
C ARG A 453 11.89 -29.49 18.11
N ILE A 454 10.91 -28.66 17.83
CA ILE A 454 11.05 -27.47 16.98
C ILE A 454 10.22 -26.33 17.60
N ILE A 455 10.82 -25.13 17.67
CA ILE A 455 10.09 -23.93 18.06
C ILE A 455 9.37 -23.40 16.81
N VAL A 456 8.06 -23.19 16.93
CA VAL A 456 7.17 -22.76 15.84
C VAL A 456 6.60 -21.39 16.17
N SER A 457 6.47 -20.53 15.17
CA SER A 457 5.79 -19.24 15.33
C SER A 457 4.33 -19.44 15.70
N GLU A 458 3.89 -18.88 16.82
CA GLU A 458 2.47 -18.86 17.23
C GLU A 458 1.71 -17.62 16.75
N ALA A 459 2.33 -16.79 15.89
CA ALA A 459 1.72 -15.57 15.39
C ALA A 459 0.31 -15.84 14.83
N GLY A 460 -0.71 -15.10 15.31
CA GLY A 460 -2.11 -15.26 14.94
C GLY A 460 -2.82 -16.53 15.48
N ALA A 461 -2.16 -17.42 16.25
CA ALA A 461 -2.81 -18.63 16.77
C ALA A 461 -3.98 -18.32 17.72
N SER A 462 -3.88 -17.26 18.51
CA SER A 462 -4.97 -16.78 19.36
C SER A 462 -6.16 -16.22 18.54
N VAL A 463 -5.89 -15.58 17.41
CA VAL A 463 -6.95 -15.09 16.50
C VAL A 463 -7.65 -16.28 15.84
N TYR A 464 -6.89 -17.27 15.38
CA TYR A 464 -7.48 -18.52 14.86
C TYR A 464 -8.35 -19.20 15.92
N SER A 465 -7.86 -19.40 17.15
CA SER A 465 -8.58 -20.11 18.21
C SER A 465 -9.94 -19.50 18.53
N ALA A 466 -10.06 -18.17 18.42
CA ALA A 466 -11.31 -17.43 18.65
C ALA A 466 -12.19 -17.30 17.40
N SER A 467 -11.74 -17.77 16.24
CA SER A 467 -12.46 -17.61 14.96
C SER A 467 -13.66 -18.54 14.84
N ALA A 468 -14.65 -18.13 14.03
CA ALA A 468 -15.79 -18.96 13.67
C ALA A 468 -15.36 -20.26 12.95
N LEU A 469 -14.26 -20.19 12.17
CA LEU A 469 -13.69 -21.37 11.50
C LEU A 469 -13.19 -22.40 12.52
N ALA A 470 -12.40 -21.98 13.52
CA ALA A 470 -11.90 -22.87 14.55
C ALA A 470 -13.02 -23.42 15.42
N ALA A 471 -14.09 -22.65 15.66
CA ALA A 471 -15.29 -23.12 16.34
C ALA A 471 -16.04 -24.19 15.53
N ALA A 472 -16.10 -24.05 14.21
CA ALA A 472 -16.70 -25.06 13.34
C ALA A 472 -15.83 -26.32 13.20
N GLU A 473 -14.47 -26.19 13.16
CA GLU A 473 -13.55 -27.32 13.13
C GLU A 473 -13.56 -28.13 14.46
N PHE A 474 -13.76 -27.44 15.58
CA PHE A 474 -13.70 -28.01 16.93
C PHE A 474 -14.84 -27.49 17.81
N PRO A 475 -16.09 -27.92 17.57
CA PRO A 475 -17.26 -27.42 18.31
C PRO A 475 -17.22 -27.76 19.81
N GLU A 476 -16.69 -28.94 20.18
CA GLU A 476 -16.64 -29.40 21.55
C GLU A 476 -15.30 -29.10 22.26
N LEU A 477 -14.31 -28.52 21.54
CA LEU A 477 -13.01 -28.26 22.11
C LEU A 477 -12.96 -26.85 22.73
N ASP A 478 -12.48 -26.78 23.98
CA ASP A 478 -12.22 -25.50 24.64
C ASP A 478 -11.27 -24.63 23.81
N VAL A 479 -11.58 -23.35 23.73
CA VAL A 479 -10.86 -22.35 22.91
C VAL A 479 -9.36 -22.33 23.20
N SER A 480 -8.96 -22.59 24.46
CA SER A 480 -7.55 -22.57 24.88
C SER A 480 -6.68 -23.66 24.23
N TYR A 481 -7.26 -24.77 23.77
CA TYR A 481 -6.50 -25.82 23.09
C TYR A 481 -6.42 -25.64 21.58
N ARG A 482 -7.33 -24.88 20.96
CA ARG A 482 -7.34 -24.67 19.50
C ARG A 482 -6.06 -24.00 19.02
N GLY A 483 -5.46 -23.11 19.83
CA GLY A 483 -4.15 -22.51 19.56
C GLY A 483 -3.03 -23.55 19.47
N ALA A 484 -2.99 -24.49 20.43
CA ALA A 484 -2.00 -25.56 20.44
C ALA A 484 -2.17 -26.51 19.23
N VAL A 485 -3.41 -26.80 18.81
CA VAL A 485 -3.67 -27.56 17.57
C VAL A 485 -3.10 -26.85 16.36
N SER A 486 -3.33 -25.53 16.26
CA SER A 486 -2.77 -24.74 15.17
C SER A 486 -1.23 -24.77 15.17
N ILE A 487 -0.59 -24.65 16.34
CA ILE A 487 0.88 -24.74 16.48
C ILE A 487 1.40 -26.11 15.99
N ALA A 488 0.73 -27.22 16.32
CA ALA A 488 1.09 -28.54 15.84
C ALA A 488 0.96 -28.69 14.33
N ARG A 489 -0.19 -28.24 13.76
CA ARG A 489 -0.46 -28.31 12.34
C ARG A 489 0.43 -27.42 11.49
N ARG A 490 0.86 -26.26 12.02
CA ARG A 490 1.84 -25.38 11.34
C ARG A 490 3.20 -26.05 11.14
N LEU A 491 3.58 -26.96 12.03
CA LEU A 491 4.80 -27.73 11.84
C LEU A 491 4.63 -28.76 10.73
N GLN A 492 3.46 -29.39 10.62
CA GLN A 492 3.15 -30.35 9.56
C GLN A 492 3.07 -29.66 8.19
N ASP A 493 2.25 -28.61 8.06
CA ASP A 493 2.06 -27.80 6.85
C ASP A 493 1.78 -26.34 7.22
N PRO A 494 2.81 -25.46 7.20
CA PRO A 494 2.66 -24.04 7.54
C PRO A 494 1.66 -23.31 6.65
N LEU A 495 1.72 -23.57 5.34
CA LEU A 495 0.89 -22.89 4.36
C LEU A 495 -0.59 -23.22 4.56
N ALA A 496 -0.93 -24.51 4.64
CA ALA A 496 -2.31 -24.97 4.81
C ALA A 496 -2.96 -24.46 6.12
N GLU A 497 -2.17 -24.29 7.17
CA GLU A 497 -2.69 -23.80 8.45
C GLU A 497 -2.76 -22.26 8.52
N LEU A 498 -1.71 -21.56 8.08
CA LEU A 498 -1.66 -20.09 8.18
C LEU A 498 -2.68 -19.37 7.29
N VAL A 499 -3.07 -19.95 6.16
CA VAL A 499 -4.11 -19.38 5.28
C VAL A 499 -5.51 -19.31 5.93
N LYS A 500 -5.73 -20.02 7.03
CA LYS A 500 -6.96 -19.97 7.83
C LYS A 500 -7.10 -18.69 8.62
N ILE A 501 -6.01 -17.92 8.76
CA ILE A 501 -5.92 -16.69 9.54
C ILE A 501 -5.93 -15.50 8.58
N ASP A 502 -6.68 -14.45 8.92
CA ASP A 502 -6.58 -13.17 8.21
C ASP A 502 -5.10 -12.70 8.22
N PRO A 503 -4.45 -12.48 7.06
CA PRO A 503 -3.03 -12.15 7.00
C PRO A 503 -2.64 -10.94 7.87
N LYS A 504 -3.52 -9.95 8.01
CA LYS A 504 -3.28 -8.79 8.89
C LYS A 504 -3.27 -9.13 10.37
N ALA A 505 -3.85 -10.26 10.78
CA ALA A 505 -3.85 -10.73 12.16
C ALA A 505 -2.62 -11.58 12.51
N ILE A 506 -1.81 -11.94 11.51
CA ILE A 506 -0.51 -12.57 11.71
C ILE A 506 0.48 -11.46 12.08
N GLY A 507 1.10 -11.54 13.26
CA GLY A 507 2.10 -10.57 13.71
C GLY A 507 3.40 -10.70 12.92
N VAL A 508 3.58 -9.88 11.90
CA VAL A 508 4.76 -9.90 11.00
C VAL A 508 5.66 -8.67 11.16
N GLY A 509 5.31 -7.72 12.03
CA GLY A 509 6.15 -6.57 12.30
C GLY A 509 5.66 -5.63 13.40
N GLN A 510 6.60 -4.90 14.01
CA GLN A 510 6.35 -4.04 15.18
C GLN A 510 5.39 -2.89 14.91
N TYR A 511 5.42 -2.32 13.69
CA TYR A 511 4.61 -1.15 13.30
C TYR A 511 3.44 -1.50 12.38
N GLN A 512 3.01 -2.77 12.37
CA GLN A 512 1.96 -3.26 11.48
C GLN A 512 0.64 -2.50 11.62
N HIS A 513 0.32 -1.99 12.83
CA HIS A 513 -0.89 -1.23 13.08
C HIS A 513 -0.77 0.28 12.81
N ASP A 514 0.44 0.78 12.52
CA ASP A 514 0.73 2.20 12.28
C ASP A 514 0.81 2.58 10.81
N VAL A 515 0.76 1.59 9.91
CA VAL A 515 0.79 1.80 8.47
C VAL A 515 -0.62 1.82 7.87
N SER A 516 -0.74 2.26 6.61
CA SER A 516 -1.99 2.21 5.86
C SER A 516 -2.58 0.79 5.83
N GLN A 517 -3.68 0.55 6.54
CA GLN A 517 -4.31 -0.76 6.63
C GLN A 517 -4.82 -1.26 5.28
N VAL A 518 -5.26 -0.35 4.40
CA VAL A 518 -5.73 -0.69 3.04
C VAL A 518 -4.60 -1.25 2.19
N GLN A 519 -3.43 -0.59 2.21
CA GLN A 519 -2.25 -1.04 1.46
C GLN A 519 -1.69 -2.33 2.07
N LEU A 520 -1.64 -2.43 3.41
CA LEU A 520 -1.19 -3.61 4.12
C LEU A 520 -2.03 -4.84 3.74
N ILE A 521 -3.35 -4.75 3.84
CA ILE A 521 -4.27 -5.87 3.52
C ILE A 521 -4.03 -6.32 2.08
N LYS A 522 -4.03 -5.39 1.12
CA LYS A 522 -3.81 -5.72 -0.30
C LYS A 522 -2.47 -6.43 -0.52
N LYS A 523 -1.39 -5.91 0.08
CA LYS A 523 -0.05 -6.49 -0.08
C LYS A 523 0.06 -7.89 0.53
N LEU A 524 -0.48 -8.08 1.75
CA LEU A 524 -0.44 -9.37 2.42
C LEU A 524 -1.32 -10.42 1.73
N ASP A 525 -2.51 -10.03 1.23
CA ASP A 525 -3.37 -10.92 0.44
C ASP A 525 -2.68 -11.36 -0.86
N ASN A 526 -1.98 -10.45 -1.55
CA ASN A 526 -1.18 -10.80 -2.73
C ASN A 526 -0.10 -11.83 -2.39
N VAL A 527 0.61 -11.66 -1.27
CA VAL A 527 1.64 -12.62 -0.82
C VAL A 527 1.04 -14.01 -0.58
N VAL A 528 -0.12 -14.08 0.09
CA VAL A 528 -0.79 -15.37 0.33
C VAL A 528 -1.19 -16.02 -0.99
N GLU A 529 -1.80 -15.25 -1.91
CA GLU A 529 -2.19 -15.75 -3.23
C GLU A 529 -0.98 -16.27 -4.00
N ASP A 530 0.12 -15.51 -4.05
CA ASP A 530 1.33 -15.90 -4.75
C ASP A 530 1.96 -17.16 -4.15
N CYS A 531 2.06 -17.26 -2.81
CA CYS A 531 2.59 -18.45 -2.13
C CYS A 531 1.76 -19.70 -2.42
N VAL A 532 0.43 -19.61 -2.31
CA VAL A 532 -0.47 -20.76 -2.53
C VAL A 532 -0.38 -21.24 -3.99
N ASN A 533 -0.40 -20.32 -4.95
CA ASN A 533 -0.34 -20.67 -6.37
C ASN A 533 1.06 -21.14 -6.81
N ASN A 534 2.13 -20.65 -6.17
CA ASN A 534 3.48 -21.15 -6.43
C ASN A 534 3.69 -22.59 -5.94
N VAL A 535 3.22 -22.92 -4.76
CA VAL A 535 3.29 -24.29 -4.20
C VAL A 535 2.33 -25.23 -4.93
N GLY A 536 1.12 -24.74 -5.23
CA GLY A 536 0.01 -25.55 -5.74
C GLY A 536 -0.71 -26.31 -4.62
N VAL A 537 -1.95 -26.68 -4.85
CA VAL A 537 -2.88 -27.17 -3.82
C VAL A 537 -3.39 -28.57 -4.17
N ASP A 538 -3.32 -29.51 -3.24
CA ASP A 538 -3.93 -30.81 -3.42
C ASP A 538 -5.45 -30.71 -3.29
N LEU A 539 -6.17 -31.07 -4.36
CA LEU A 539 -7.62 -30.91 -4.48
C LEU A 539 -8.39 -31.78 -3.48
N ASN A 540 -7.82 -32.95 -3.13
CA ASN A 540 -8.48 -33.93 -2.30
C ASN A 540 -8.29 -33.71 -0.79
N THR A 541 -7.24 -32.96 -0.39
CA THR A 541 -6.93 -32.73 1.03
C THR A 541 -7.14 -31.26 1.45
N ALA A 542 -7.17 -30.32 0.51
CA ALA A 542 -7.25 -28.90 0.80
C ALA A 542 -8.53 -28.49 1.53
N SER A 543 -8.38 -27.60 2.49
CA SER A 543 -9.50 -26.92 3.16
C SER A 543 -10.10 -25.82 2.27
N ALA A 544 -11.36 -25.43 2.52
CA ALA A 544 -12.00 -24.34 1.79
C ALA A 544 -11.22 -23.00 1.89
N PRO A 545 -10.64 -22.60 3.03
CA PRO A 545 -9.76 -21.42 3.10
C PRO A 545 -8.53 -21.51 2.21
N LEU A 546 -7.91 -22.67 2.06
CA LEU A 546 -6.78 -22.86 1.17
C LEU A 546 -7.20 -22.79 -0.30
N LEU A 547 -8.30 -23.44 -0.66
CA LEU A 547 -8.89 -23.39 -2.01
C LEU A 547 -9.29 -21.98 -2.43
N LEU A 548 -9.80 -21.17 -1.51
CA LEU A 548 -10.15 -19.77 -1.76
C LEU A 548 -8.96 -18.92 -2.27
N ARG A 549 -7.73 -19.30 -1.93
CA ARG A 549 -6.49 -18.61 -2.35
C ARG A 549 -5.95 -19.08 -3.70
N VAL A 550 -6.57 -20.08 -4.29
CA VAL A 550 -6.22 -20.55 -5.64
C VAL A 550 -6.77 -19.59 -6.68
N ALA A 551 -5.93 -19.22 -7.65
CA ALA A 551 -6.28 -18.34 -8.76
C ALA A 551 -7.60 -18.77 -9.44
N GLY A 552 -8.50 -17.83 -9.66
CA GLY A 552 -9.79 -18.07 -10.32
C GLY A 552 -10.88 -18.66 -9.44
N LEU A 553 -10.61 -19.03 -8.18
CA LEU A 553 -11.62 -19.51 -7.23
C LEU A 553 -12.13 -18.38 -6.32
N ASN A 554 -13.39 -18.44 -5.97
CA ASN A 554 -14.01 -17.61 -4.93
C ASN A 554 -14.53 -18.48 -3.77
N LYS A 555 -15.00 -17.85 -2.70
CA LYS A 555 -15.49 -18.54 -1.50
C LYS A 555 -16.54 -19.60 -1.82
N THR A 556 -17.54 -19.27 -2.63
CA THR A 556 -18.62 -20.19 -2.98
C THR A 556 -18.10 -21.41 -3.75
N MET A 557 -17.15 -21.20 -4.67
CA MET A 557 -16.53 -22.30 -5.43
C MET A 557 -15.67 -23.18 -4.52
N ALA A 558 -14.88 -22.57 -3.62
CA ALA A 558 -14.06 -23.32 -2.65
C ALA A 558 -14.92 -24.19 -1.72
N ASP A 559 -16.01 -23.64 -1.18
CA ASP A 559 -16.96 -24.38 -0.36
C ASP A 559 -17.62 -25.51 -1.17
N ASN A 560 -18.05 -25.26 -2.42
CA ASN A 560 -18.68 -26.26 -3.29
C ASN A 560 -17.70 -27.40 -3.69
N ILE A 561 -16.42 -27.13 -3.84
CA ILE A 561 -15.40 -28.17 -4.09
C ILE A 561 -15.35 -29.15 -2.90
N VAL A 562 -15.34 -28.62 -1.68
CA VAL A 562 -15.33 -29.46 -0.47
C VAL A 562 -16.62 -30.29 -0.38
N VAL A 563 -17.79 -29.66 -0.55
CA VAL A 563 -19.09 -30.35 -0.55
C VAL A 563 -19.15 -31.43 -1.65
N TYR A 564 -18.66 -31.13 -2.85
CA TYR A 564 -18.64 -32.11 -3.94
C TYR A 564 -17.79 -33.34 -3.57
N ARG A 565 -16.60 -33.11 -3.00
CA ARG A 565 -15.69 -34.17 -2.54
C ARG A 565 -16.33 -35.03 -1.45
N ASP A 566 -17.02 -34.40 -0.50
CA ASP A 566 -17.65 -35.12 0.63
C ASP A 566 -18.83 -36.00 0.15
N LEU A 567 -19.55 -35.57 -0.90
CA LEU A 567 -20.70 -36.29 -1.46
C LEU A 567 -20.29 -37.35 -2.49
N ASN A 568 -19.27 -37.11 -3.31
CA ASN A 568 -18.93 -37.96 -4.46
C ASN A 568 -17.60 -38.70 -4.32
N GLY A 569 -16.89 -38.52 -3.19
CA GLY A 569 -15.55 -39.04 -2.98
C GLY A 569 -14.46 -38.19 -3.62
N ALA A 570 -13.22 -38.68 -3.58
CA ALA A 570 -12.05 -38.00 -4.09
C ALA A 570 -12.14 -37.71 -5.59
N PHE A 571 -11.60 -36.58 -6.02
CA PHE A 571 -11.42 -36.26 -7.43
C PHE A 571 -10.36 -37.19 -8.05
N ASN A 572 -10.68 -37.85 -9.15
CA ASN A 572 -9.76 -38.70 -9.89
C ASN A 572 -9.07 -37.98 -11.04
N ASN A 573 -9.67 -36.90 -11.54
CA ASN A 573 -9.08 -36.06 -12.58
C ASN A 573 -9.59 -34.61 -12.49
N ARG A 574 -8.81 -33.65 -13.03
CA ARG A 574 -9.14 -32.21 -13.00
C ARG A 574 -10.43 -31.87 -13.73
N LYS A 575 -10.84 -32.64 -14.77
CA LYS A 575 -12.08 -32.39 -15.51
C LYS A 575 -13.33 -32.52 -14.63
N GLN A 576 -13.26 -33.27 -13.54
CA GLN A 576 -14.37 -33.37 -12.60
C GLN A 576 -14.70 -32.05 -11.89
N LEU A 577 -13.78 -31.08 -11.84
CA LEU A 577 -14.05 -29.72 -11.36
C LEU A 577 -15.20 -29.05 -12.11
N LEU A 578 -15.38 -29.32 -13.40
CA LEU A 578 -16.50 -28.79 -14.20
C LEU A 578 -17.88 -29.33 -13.74
N LYS A 579 -17.92 -30.38 -12.90
CA LYS A 579 -19.14 -30.88 -12.27
C LYS A 579 -19.48 -30.16 -10.94
N VAL A 580 -18.54 -29.37 -10.43
CA VAL A 580 -18.75 -28.60 -9.19
C VAL A 580 -19.68 -27.43 -9.46
N ALA A 581 -20.69 -27.25 -8.61
CA ALA A 581 -21.67 -26.18 -8.76
C ALA A 581 -20.97 -24.80 -8.79
N ARG A 582 -21.38 -23.96 -9.75
CA ARG A 582 -20.86 -22.61 -10.00
C ARG A 582 -19.39 -22.51 -10.46
N LEU A 583 -18.71 -23.62 -10.71
CA LEU A 583 -17.36 -23.64 -11.28
C LEU A 583 -17.49 -23.82 -12.80
N GLY A 584 -17.51 -22.70 -13.53
CA GLY A 584 -17.59 -22.69 -15.00
C GLY A 584 -16.21 -22.74 -15.68
N ASP A 585 -16.23 -22.75 -17.03
CA ASP A 585 -15.02 -22.89 -17.86
C ASP A 585 -13.92 -21.87 -17.52
N LYS A 586 -14.27 -20.61 -17.29
CA LYS A 586 -13.29 -19.57 -16.95
C LYS A 586 -12.60 -19.81 -15.61
N ALA A 587 -13.36 -20.24 -14.58
CA ALA A 587 -12.79 -20.57 -13.28
C ALA A 587 -11.93 -21.84 -13.37
N PHE A 588 -12.36 -22.82 -14.14
CA PHE A 588 -11.58 -24.02 -14.44
C PHE A 588 -10.26 -23.68 -15.15
N GLU A 589 -10.30 -22.87 -16.21
CA GLU A 589 -9.11 -22.41 -16.92
C GLU A 589 -8.10 -21.77 -15.95
N GLN A 590 -8.53 -20.87 -15.08
CA GLN A 590 -7.62 -20.17 -14.19
C GLN A 590 -7.11 -21.03 -13.02
N SER A 591 -7.89 -21.99 -12.51
CA SER A 591 -7.56 -22.74 -11.30
C SER A 591 -6.90 -24.10 -11.55
N ALA A 592 -7.25 -24.76 -12.67
CA ALA A 592 -6.90 -26.18 -12.89
C ALA A 592 -5.39 -26.46 -12.83
N GLY A 593 -4.55 -25.56 -13.32
CA GLY A 593 -3.11 -25.73 -13.30
C GLY A 593 -2.48 -25.64 -11.90
N PHE A 594 -3.16 -24.99 -10.94
CA PHE A 594 -2.72 -24.84 -9.57
C PHE A 594 -3.27 -25.92 -8.63
N LEU A 595 -4.32 -26.62 -9.05
CA LEU A 595 -4.93 -27.71 -8.33
C LEU A 595 -4.31 -29.04 -8.74
N ARG A 596 -3.89 -29.87 -7.80
CA ARG A 596 -3.21 -31.12 -8.03
C ARG A 596 -4.04 -32.30 -7.52
N ILE A 597 -3.91 -33.44 -8.19
CA ILE A 597 -4.54 -34.69 -7.77
C ILE A 597 -3.45 -35.76 -7.73
N ARG A 598 -3.17 -36.30 -6.54
CA ARG A 598 -2.22 -37.39 -6.34
C ARG A 598 -2.93 -38.72 -6.53
N GLY A 599 -2.35 -39.61 -7.32
CA GLY A 599 -2.92 -40.94 -7.55
C GLY A 599 -4.20 -40.98 -8.38
N GLY A 600 -4.46 -39.88 -9.18
CA GLY A 600 -5.60 -39.83 -10.09
C GLY A 600 -5.39 -40.58 -11.42
N ASP A 601 -6.40 -40.51 -12.30
CA ASP A 601 -6.43 -41.21 -13.60
C ASP A 601 -5.32 -40.74 -14.54
N ASN A 602 -4.92 -39.45 -14.45
CA ASN A 602 -3.91 -38.85 -15.31
C ASN A 602 -2.70 -38.38 -14.49
N PRO A 603 -1.50 -38.93 -14.71
CA PRO A 603 -0.29 -38.50 -14.00
C PRO A 603 0.01 -36.99 -14.10
N LEU A 604 -0.39 -36.34 -15.19
CA LEU A 604 -0.22 -34.89 -15.39
C LEU A 604 -1.05 -34.06 -14.40
N ASP A 605 -2.13 -34.60 -13.84
CA ASP A 605 -2.94 -33.94 -12.83
C ASP A 605 -2.19 -33.77 -11.48
N SER A 606 -1.11 -34.52 -11.25
CA SER A 606 -0.23 -34.34 -10.09
C SER A 606 0.82 -33.22 -10.30
N THR A 607 0.96 -32.72 -11.53
CA THR A 607 1.99 -31.76 -11.93
C THR A 607 1.46 -30.33 -12.03
N CYS A 608 2.33 -29.36 -12.33
CA CYS A 608 1.94 -27.99 -12.66
C CYS A 608 1.59 -27.77 -14.13
N VAL A 609 1.53 -28.82 -14.97
CA VAL A 609 1.14 -28.71 -16.37
C VAL A 609 -0.33 -28.35 -16.46
N HIS A 610 -0.64 -27.32 -17.25
CA HIS A 610 -2.03 -26.90 -17.45
C HIS A 610 -2.77 -27.90 -18.37
N PRO A 611 -4.07 -28.17 -18.16
CA PRO A 611 -4.83 -29.11 -18.98
C PRO A 611 -4.80 -28.81 -20.48
N GLU A 612 -4.69 -27.55 -20.89
CA GLU A 612 -4.54 -27.14 -22.29
C GLU A 612 -3.28 -27.73 -22.95
N ALA A 613 -2.21 -27.95 -22.19
CA ALA A 613 -0.94 -28.47 -22.69
C ALA A 613 -0.85 -29.99 -22.69
N TYR A 614 -1.85 -30.73 -22.16
CA TYR A 614 -1.78 -32.19 -22.03
C TYR A 614 -1.54 -32.92 -23.34
N ALA A 615 -2.21 -32.50 -24.42
CA ALA A 615 -2.03 -33.11 -25.73
C ALA A 615 -0.59 -32.93 -26.26
N LEU A 616 0.01 -31.78 -26.00
CA LEU A 616 1.40 -31.49 -26.40
C LEU A 616 2.40 -32.31 -25.58
N VAL A 617 2.24 -32.33 -24.25
CA VAL A 617 3.11 -33.10 -23.36
C VAL A 617 3.01 -34.61 -23.62
N GLY A 618 1.79 -35.11 -23.89
CA GLY A 618 1.59 -36.52 -24.26
C GLY A 618 2.32 -36.90 -25.56
N LYS A 619 2.32 -36.01 -26.58
CA LYS A 619 3.09 -36.25 -27.82
C LYS A 619 4.61 -36.25 -27.56
N LEU A 620 5.10 -35.33 -26.71
CA LEU A 620 6.52 -35.28 -26.36
C LEU A 620 6.95 -36.54 -25.60
N ALA A 621 6.12 -37.01 -24.64
CA ALA A 621 6.41 -38.21 -23.85
C ALA A 621 6.42 -39.50 -24.71
N GLN A 622 5.73 -39.51 -25.87
CA GLN A 622 5.77 -40.64 -26.81
C GLN A 622 7.01 -40.65 -27.72
N GLN A 623 7.71 -39.50 -27.81
CA GLN A 623 8.93 -39.37 -28.63
C GLN A 623 10.23 -39.62 -27.82
N LEU A 624 10.12 -39.63 -26.49
CA LEU A 624 11.20 -39.98 -25.57
C LEU A 624 11.16 -41.45 -25.21
#